data_3382dcf5339b0fdcd485a6a6086e59ce
#
_entry.id   3382dcf5339b0fdcd485a6a6086e59ce
#
_cell.length_a   1.000
_cell.length_b   1.000
_cell.length_c   1.000
_cell.angle_alpha   90.00
_cell.angle_beta   90.00
_cell.angle_gamma   90.00
#
_symmetry.space_group_name_H-M   'P 1'
#
loop_
_entity.id
_entity.type
_entity.pdbx_description
1 polymer ?
#
loop_
_entity_poly.entity_id
_entity_poly.type
_entity_poly.pdbx_seq_one_letter_code
_entity_poly.pdbx_strand_id
1 'polypeptide(L)'
;MRPSAFLLRARPRNWGWLWLLGCWLALWAELELLTDSRNYYGPLWSPVLLYAAAVVMCGCAVAYWLDRPATSAGPAATLKRVPVAGLLLLLGGGWVLSVQAPAIATRPISLNYSDVIVILQTYVARFRSGEVVYRYLTNLAYPLFPNHLPLQWLPYVPADALGIDYRWWAMGLLLLLGFGAYQWQLARQPISWLEFGLKALLPTYLVVRLIQSNPDIYALTCEPTIICYYCLLAASVLGRSALLQATALVLCLMSRYSVVFWVPFFLWVLWREVGPKHALVVASLTGLGVLGVYVVPFLSHDWTIFTHALAEYRIATLGEWGGHAGENGLPVHLFGGTGVASWFYTYGPADINDRITVLQRTHLLASAGVVVLVAWLYYRLRAQLDYRLAALIGLKLYLATFYTFLQIPYLYLTSLTLFISVFVVMMVGFRRAPAVEPVVTAL
;
A
#
# COMPACT_ATOMS: atom_id res chain seq x y z
N MET A 1 -11.93 -14.31 -36.84
CA MET A 1 -12.57 -13.00 -37.06
C MET A 1 -11.79 -11.93 -36.31
N ARG A 2 -11.11 -11.02 -37.02
CA ARG A 2 -10.44 -9.85 -36.42
C ARG A 2 -11.53 -8.82 -36.12
N PRO A 3 -11.70 -8.36 -34.87
CA PRO A 3 -12.63 -7.26 -34.59
C PRO A 3 -12.09 -6.00 -35.27
N SER A 4 -12.97 -5.37 -35.99
CA SER A 4 -12.78 -4.18 -36.82
C SER A 4 -11.99 -3.08 -36.10
N ALA A 5 -10.87 -2.71 -36.71
CA ALA A 5 -9.99 -1.59 -36.35
C ALA A 5 -10.63 -0.20 -36.59
N PHE A 6 -11.92 -0.02 -36.32
CA PHE A 6 -12.68 1.17 -36.77
C PHE A 6 -12.95 2.24 -35.72
N LEU A 7 -12.50 2.10 -34.47
CA LEU A 7 -12.95 3.04 -33.42
C LEU A 7 -11.91 3.97 -32.78
N LEU A 8 -10.65 4.06 -33.23
CA LEU A 8 -9.68 4.98 -32.62
C LEU A 8 -8.66 5.56 -33.61
N ARG A 9 -9.11 6.12 -34.74
CA ARG A 9 -8.34 7.10 -35.53
C ARG A 9 -8.90 8.52 -35.34
N ALA A 10 -9.15 8.94 -34.10
CA ALA A 10 -9.19 10.35 -33.78
C ALA A 10 -7.73 10.83 -33.69
N ARG A 11 -7.38 11.94 -34.39
CA ARG A 11 -6.09 12.61 -34.30
C ARG A 11 -5.72 12.77 -32.83
N PRO A 12 -4.46 12.53 -32.40
CA PRO A 12 -4.07 12.76 -31.01
C PRO A 12 -4.29 14.25 -30.69
N ARG A 13 -5.34 14.55 -29.97
CA ARG A 13 -5.48 15.81 -29.26
C ARG A 13 -4.44 15.75 -28.17
N ASN A 14 -3.52 16.74 -28.09
CA ASN A 14 -2.44 16.83 -27.10
C ASN A 14 -3.01 17.10 -25.67
N TRP A 15 -3.81 16.16 -25.13
CA TRP A 15 -4.41 16.26 -23.81
C TRP A 15 -3.52 15.65 -22.71
N GLY A 16 -2.34 15.13 -23.07
CA GLY A 16 -1.45 14.45 -22.12
C GLY A 16 -1.10 15.29 -20.90
N TRP A 17 -1.01 16.62 -21.03
CA TRP A 17 -0.78 17.51 -19.89
C TRP A 17 -1.99 17.60 -18.94
N LEU A 18 -3.23 17.51 -19.47
CA LEU A 18 -4.46 17.49 -18.65
C LEU A 18 -4.54 16.19 -17.82
N TRP A 19 -4.21 15.07 -18.42
CA TRP A 19 -4.18 13.78 -17.70
C TRP A 19 -3.09 13.77 -16.64
N LEU A 20 -1.92 14.35 -16.94
CA LEU A 20 -0.87 14.55 -15.96
C LEU A 20 -1.32 15.43 -14.80
N LEU A 21 -1.93 16.58 -15.11
CA LEU A 21 -2.52 17.46 -14.09
C LEU A 21 -3.59 16.74 -13.28
N GLY A 22 -4.45 15.94 -13.93
CA GLY A 22 -5.45 15.10 -13.25
C GLY A 22 -4.84 14.13 -12.26
N CYS A 23 -3.70 13.48 -12.59
CA CYS A 23 -2.99 12.61 -11.66
C CYS A 23 -2.47 13.39 -10.42
N TRP A 24 -1.90 14.57 -10.61
CA TRP A 24 -1.39 15.39 -9.51
C TRP A 24 -2.52 15.96 -8.64
N LEU A 25 -3.62 16.39 -9.22
CA LEU A 25 -4.80 16.87 -8.49
C LEU A 25 -5.45 15.74 -7.71
N ALA A 26 -5.54 14.54 -8.30
CA ALA A 26 -6.05 13.37 -7.60
C ALA A 26 -5.17 12.97 -6.42
N LEU A 27 -3.83 12.98 -6.59
CA LEU A 27 -2.89 12.74 -5.49
C LEU A 27 -3.04 13.77 -4.37
N TRP A 28 -3.19 15.04 -4.73
CA TRP A 28 -3.41 16.08 -3.74
C TRP A 28 -4.76 15.92 -3.03
N ALA A 29 -5.82 15.58 -3.75
CA ALA A 29 -7.11 15.28 -3.16
C ALA A 29 -7.05 14.08 -2.19
N GLU A 30 -6.30 13.01 -2.53
CA GLU A 30 -6.07 11.90 -1.61
C GLU A 30 -5.37 12.37 -0.32
N LEU A 31 -4.33 13.20 -0.44
CA LEU A 31 -3.63 13.75 0.71
C LEU A 31 -4.55 14.59 1.60
N GLU A 32 -5.27 15.55 1.02
CA GLU A 32 -6.18 16.44 1.74
C GLU A 32 -7.30 15.66 2.44
N LEU A 33 -7.85 14.62 1.81
CA LEU A 33 -8.88 13.76 2.38
C LEU A 33 -8.36 12.84 3.50
N LEU A 34 -7.05 12.57 3.52
CA LEU A 34 -6.40 11.85 4.62
C LEU A 34 -5.94 12.80 5.75
N THR A 35 -5.92 14.10 5.51
CA THR A 35 -5.45 15.14 6.43
C THR A 35 -6.59 16.08 6.84
N ASP A 36 -6.53 17.32 6.37
CA ASP A 36 -7.33 18.43 6.88
C ASP A 36 -8.81 18.37 6.43
N SER A 37 -9.04 17.95 5.18
CA SER A 37 -10.38 17.95 4.58
C SER A 37 -11.28 16.80 5.03
N ARG A 38 -10.75 15.80 5.72
CA ARG A 38 -11.52 14.65 6.21
C ARG A 38 -12.67 15.07 7.11
N ASN A 39 -12.41 15.95 8.06
CA ASN A 39 -13.44 16.43 9.01
C ASN A 39 -14.47 17.34 8.32
N TYR A 40 -14.06 18.04 7.27
CA TYR A 40 -14.95 18.94 6.51
C TYR A 40 -16.06 18.18 5.76
N TYR A 41 -15.73 17.07 5.08
CA TYR A 41 -16.71 16.27 4.35
C TYR A 41 -17.43 15.24 5.21
N GLY A 42 -16.93 15.02 6.43
CA GLY A 42 -17.50 14.09 7.42
C GLY A 42 -17.28 12.60 7.11
N PRO A 43 -17.69 11.74 8.04
CA PRO A 43 -17.33 10.32 8.03
C PRO A 43 -18.02 9.49 6.94
N LEU A 44 -19.10 9.99 6.35
CA LEU A 44 -19.80 9.29 5.27
C LEU A 44 -19.18 9.60 3.91
N TRP A 45 -18.90 10.88 3.63
CA TRP A 45 -18.46 11.29 2.29
C TRP A 45 -16.95 11.24 2.08
N SER A 46 -16.14 11.51 3.12
CA SER A 46 -14.67 11.47 2.97
C SER A 46 -14.15 10.15 2.41
N PRO A 47 -14.61 8.95 2.86
CA PRO A 47 -14.17 7.68 2.29
C PRO A 47 -14.56 7.51 0.81
N VAL A 48 -15.75 7.96 0.43
CA VAL A 48 -16.23 7.87 -0.95
C VAL A 48 -15.40 8.77 -1.86
N LEU A 49 -15.12 10.01 -1.44
CA LEU A 49 -14.30 10.94 -2.19
C LEU A 49 -12.84 10.46 -2.30
N LEU A 50 -12.29 9.88 -1.22
CA LEU A 50 -10.94 9.29 -1.23
C LEU A 50 -10.85 8.14 -2.24
N TYR A 51 -11.83 7.25 -2.26
CA TYR A 51 -11.91 6.18 -3.26
C TYR A 51 -12.07 6.72 -4.67
N ALA A 52 -12.93 7.72 -4.86
CA ALA A 52 -13.12 8.38 -6.15
C ALA A 52 -11.83 9.04 -6.65
N ALA A 53 -11.06 9.70 -5.79
CA ALA A 53 -9.75 10.28 -6.14
C ALA A 53 -8.76 9.20 -6.63
N ALA A 54 -8.73 8.02 -5.98
CA ALA A 54 -7.92 6.89 -6.41
C ALA A 54 -8.33 6.38 -7.81
N VAL A 55 -9.64 6.27 -8.07
CA VAL A 55 -10.18 5.88 -9.39
C VAL A 55 -9.83 6.90 -10.45
N VAL A 56 -10.01 8.20 -10.17
CA VAL A 56 -9.67 9.30 -11.08
C VAL A 56 -8.18 9.29 -11.41
N MET A 57 -7.31 9.14 -10.41
CA MET A 57 -5.86 9.03 -10.63
C MET A 57 -5.53 7.90 -11.60
N CYS A 58 -6.04 6.70 -11.36
CA CYS A 58 -5.77 5.54 -12.21
C CYS A 58 -6.32 5.74 -13.62
N GLY A 59 -7.53 6.32 -13.76
CA GLY A 59 -8.12 6.67 -15.04
C GLY A 59 -7.28 7.69 -15.82
N CYS A 60 -6.82 8.74 -15.15
CA CYS A 60 -5.93 9.75 -15.74
C CYS A 60 -4.59 9.15 -16.18
N ALA A 61 -4.00 8.26 -15.36
CA ALA A 61 -2.76 7.58 -15.70
C ALA A 61 -2.91 6.70 -16.95
N VAL A 62 -4.00 5.92 -17.06
CA VAL A 62 -4.31 5.14 -18.27
C VAL A 62 -4.51 6.06 -19.48
N ALA A 63 -5.35 7.09 -19.34
CA ALA A 63 -5.63 8.04 -20.42
C ALA A 63 -4.36 8.74 -20.90
N TYR A 64 -3.47 9.13 -19.99
CA TYR A 64 -2.16 9.70 -20.29
C TYR A 64 -1.33 8.76 -21.18
N TRP A 65 -1.32 7.44 -20.89
CA TRP A 65 -0.55 6.47 -21.66
C TRP A 65 -1.17 6.20 -23.03
N LEU A 66 -2.48 6.24 -23.16
CA LEU A 66 -3.19 6.02 -24.41
C LEU A 66 -3.12 7.22 -25.36
N ASP A 67 -3.05 8.45 -24.81
CA ASP A 67 -3.10 9.70 -25.58
C ASP A 67 -1.72 10.11 -26.15
N ARG A 68 -0.62 9.56 -25.63
CA ARG A 68 0.73 9.95 -26.09
C ARG A 68 1.19 9.17 -27.30
N PRO A 69 1.60 9.88 -28.38
CA PRO A 69 2.30 9.25 -29.49
C PRO A 69 3.62 8.64 -29.00
N ALA A 70 4.02 7.51 -29.59
CA ALA A 70 5.35 6.96 -29.40
C ALA A 70 6.40 7.98 -29.89
N THR A 71 6.95 8.77 -28.96
CA THR A 71 8.00 9.72 -29.27
C THR A 71 9.36 9.04 -29.19
N SER A 72 10.25 9.43 -30.11
CA SER A 72 11.66 9.04 -30.16
C SER A 72 12.36 9.19 -28.81
N ALA A 73 13.41 8.40 -28.62
CA ALA A 73 14.22 8.27 -27.42
C ALA A 73 14.32 9.56 -26.59
N GLY A 74 13.78 9.51 -25.37
CA GLY A 74 14.08 10.50 -24.35
C GLY A 74 15.56 10.45 -23.97
N PRO A 75 16.08 11.44 -23.24
CA PRO A 75 17.47 11.43 -22.80
C PRO A 75 17.75 10.13 -22.04
N ALA A 76 18.87 9.49 -22.40
CA ALA A 76 19.29 8.25 -21.75
C ALA A 76 19.27 8.39 -20.22
N ALA A 77 18.78 7.34 -19.54
CA ALA A 77 18.80 7.29 -18.08
C ALA A 77 20.24 7.57 -17.59
N THR A 78 20.43 8.68 -16.89
CA THR A 78 21.77 9.06 -16.46
C THR A 78 21.96 8.67 -15.00
N LEU A 79 22.91 7.78 -14.72
CA LEU A 79 23.35 7.43 -13.36
C LEU A 79 23.79 8.67 -12.54
N LYS A 80 24.00 9.84 -13.20
CA LYS A 80 24.29 11.14 -12.56
C LYS A 80 23.23 11.60 -11.56
N ARG A 81 21.99 11.07 -11.62
CA ARG A 81 20.92 11.42 -10.67
C ARG A 81 20.98 10.64 -9.37
N VAL A 82 21.68 9.50 -9.31
CA VAL A 82 21.73 8.66 -8.12
C VAL A 82 22.31 9.40 -6.91
N PRO A 83 23.45 10.13 -7.01
CA PRO A 83 23.96 10.90 -5.87
C PRO A 83 22.99 12.00 -5.41
N VAL A 84 22.33 12.68 -6.36
CA VAL A 84 21.34 13.73 -6.05
C VAL A 84 20.09 13.12 -5.38
N ALA A 85 19.63 11.95 -5.86
CA ALA A 85 18.55 11.20 -5.22
C ALA A 85 18.92 10.84 -3.76
N GLY A 86 20.14 10.37 -3.53
CA GLY A 86 20.66 10.08 -2.18
C GLY A 86 20.68 11.32 -1.29
N LEU A 87 21.18 12.45 -1.81
CA LEU A 87 21.16 13.72 -1.06
C LEU A 87 19.74 14.18 -0.72
N LEU A 88 18.81 14.15 -1.68
CA LEU A 88 17.41 14.53 -1.46
C LEU A 88 16.73 13.58 -0.45
N LEU A 89 17.07 12.30 -0.48
CA LEU A 89 16.59 11.33 0.51
C LEU A 89 17.11 11.65 1.90
N LEU A 90 18.39 11.99 2.06
CA LEU A 90 18.98 12.38 3.35
C LEU A 90 18.34 13.66 3.90
N LEU A 91 18.23 14.70 3.07
CA LEU A 91 17.62 15.97 3.47
C LEU A 91 16.12 15.79 3.80
N GLY A 92 15.38 15.10 2.94
CA GLY A 92 13.97 14.80 3.18
C GLY A 92 13.77 13.89 4.39
N GLY A 93 14.66 12.90 4.59
CA GLY A 93 14.66 12.04 5.76
C GLY A 93 14.92 12.83 7.05
N GLY A 94 15.90 13.73 7.06
CA GLY A 94 16.16 14.64 8.18
C GLY A 94 14.94 15.50 8.51
N TRP A 95 14.23 16.01 7.49
CA TRP A 95 12.98 16.75 7.68
C TRP A 95 11.89 15.87 8.30
N VAL A 96 11.66 14.66 7.79
CA VAL A 96 10.71 13.70 8.38
C VAL A 96 11.03 13.43 9.84
N LEU A 97 12.31 13.13 10.15
CA LEU A 97 12.72 12.83 11.52
C LEU A 97 12.55 14.04 12.47
N SER A 98 12.79 15.27 11.99
CA SER A 98 12.57 16.48 12.78
C SER A 98 11.10 16.73 13.15
N VAL A 99 10.17 16.34 12.27
CA VAL A 99 8.73 16.44 12.53
C VAL A 99 8.22 15.27 13.38
N GLN A 100 8.81 14.08 13.20
CA GLN A 100 8.46 12.88 13.94
C GLN A 100 8.92 12.94 15.41
N ALA A 101 10.07 13.57 15.70
CA ALA A 101 10.64 13.60 17.03
C ALA A 101 9.71 14.17 18.10
N PRO A 102 9.10 15.36 17.94
CA PRO A 102 8.16 15.88 18.92
C PRO A 102 6.89 15.02 19.05
N ALA A 103 6.43 14.40 17.98
CA ALA A 103 5.29 13.50 18.01
C ALA A 103 5.57 12.26 18.88
N ILE A 104 6.74 11.65 18.75
CA ILE A 104 7.16 10.51 19.58
C ILE A 104 7.39 10.94 21.03
N ALA A 105 8.03 12.08 21.27
CA ALA A 105 8.34 12.56 22.62
C ALA A 105 7.11 12.81 23.47
N THR A 106 5.99 13.22 22.87
CA THR A 106 4.73 13.50 23.56
C THR A 106 3.83 12.28 23.73
N ARG A 107 4.20 11.13 23.16
CA ARG A 107 3.39 9.91 23.13
C ARG A 107 4.21 8.71 23.61
N PRO A 108 4.31 8.48 24.93
CA PRO A 108 5.01 7.30 25.43
C PRO A 108 4.32 6.01 25.00
N ILE A 109 5.10 4.94 24.83
CA ILE A 109 4.56 3.61 24.52
C ILE A 109 3.87 3.10 25.79
N SER A 110 2.56 3.12 25.81
CA SER A 110 1.75 2.62 26.90
C SER A 110 0.33 2.32 26.45
N LEU A 111 -0.36 1.44 27.19
CA LEU A 111 -1.76 1.07 26.93
C LEU A 111 -2.73 2.26 27.02
N ASN A 112 -2.35 3.34 27.69
CA ASN A 112 -3.17 4.56 27.78
C ASN A 112 -3.25 5.33 26.47
N TYR A 113 -2.30 5.11 25.54
CA TYR A 113 -2.27 5.76 24.23
C TYR A 113 -2.64 4.80 23.10
N SER A 114 -2.03 3.60 23.08
CA SER A 114 -2.28 2.58 22.08
C SER A 114 -1.70 1.24 22.52
N ASP A 115 -2.40 0.17 22.26
CA ASP A 115 -1.96 -1.20 22.48
C ASP A 115 -1.07 -1.74 21.35
N VAL A 116 -1.12 -1.15 20.15
CA VAL A 116 -0.47 -1.67 18.93
C VAL A 116 1.02 -1.98 19.15
N ILE A 117 1.79 -1.01 19.67
CA ILE A 117 3.24 -1.20 19.84
C ILE A 117 3.50 -2.16 21.01
N VAL A 118 2.71 -2.07 22.10
CA VAL A 118 2.82 -2.97 23.27
C VAL A 118 2.59 -4.43 22.87
N ILE A 119 1.62 -4.69 21.98
CA ILE A 119 1.36 -6.00 21.41
C ILE A 119 2.58 -6.51 20.65
N LEU A 120 3.16 -5.69 19.75
CA LEU A 120 4.35 -6.08 18.99
C LEU A 120 5.57 -6.34 19.89
N GLN A 121 5.78 -5.52 20.92
CA GLN A 121 6.82 -5.73 21.93
C GLN A 121 6.64 -7.06 22.65
N THR A 122 5.40 -7.43 23.00
CA THR A 122 5.09 -8.70 23.65
C THR A 122 5.43 -9.89 22.74
N TYR A 123 5.12 -9.81 21.41
CA TYR A 123 5.48 -10.86 20.46
C TYR A 123 7.01 -11.04 20.35
N VAL A 124 7.72 -9.91 20.22
CA VAL A 124 9.18 -9.91 20.13
C VAL A 124 9.81 -10.47 21.41
N ALA A 125 9.33 -10.07 22.58
CA ALA A 125 9.82 -10.56 23.86
C ALA A 125 9.66 -12.09 23.99
N ARG A 126 8.45 -12.61 23.68
CA ARG A 126 8.19 -14.06 23.64
C ARG A 126 9.10 -14.80 22.67
N PHE A 127 9.24 -14.26 21.45
CA PHE A 127 10.11 -14.87 20.44
C PHE A 127 11.57 -14.94 20.91
N ARG A 128 12.09 -13.88 21.52
CA ARG A 128 13.47 -13.83 22.02
C ARG A 128 13.71 -14.72 23.23
N SER A 129 12.70 -14.94 24.07
CA SER A 129 12.77 -15.88 25.20
C SER A 129 12.54 -17.33 24.79
N GLY A 130 12.26 -17.62 23.51
CA GLY A 130 11.95 -18.96 23.04
C GLY A 130 10.55 -19.44 23.43
N GLU A 131 9.68 -18.53 23.85
CA GLU A 131 8.30 -18.84 24.18
C GLU A 131 7.41 -18.93 22.93
N VAL A 132 6.27 -19.64 23.08
CA VAL A 132 5.24 -19.69 22.04
C VAL A 132 4.65 -18.30 21.86
N VAL A 133 4.86 -17.71 20.66
CA VAL A 133 4.38 -16.35 20.34
C VAL A 133 2.86 -16.29 20.25
N TYR A 134 2.25 -17.26 19.54
CA TYR A 134 0.82 -17.31 19.25
C TYR A 134 0.05 -18.01 20.38
N ARG A 135 -0.04 -17.34 21.52
CA ARG A 135 -0.88 -17.67 22.68
C ARG A 135 -1.50 -16.40 23.25
N TYR A 136 -2.61 -16.50 23.96
CA TYR A 136 -3.30 -15.35 24.51
C TYR A 136 -2.36 -14.37 25.24
N LEU A 137 -2.53 -13.08 24.96
CA LEU A 137 -1.89 -11.98 25.68
C LEU A 137 -2.74 -11.67 26.91
N THR A 138 -2.11 -11.69 28.07
CA THR A 138 -2.76 -11.42 29.37
C THR A 138 -2.27 -10.13 30.03
N ASN A 139 -1.34 -9.46 29.38
CA ASN A 139 -0.77 -8.19 29.85
C ASN A 139 -1.49 -6.95 29.30
N LEU A 140 -2.57 -7.13 28.56
CA LEU A 140 -3.46 -6.08 28.09
C LEU A 140 -4.64 -5.90 29.04
N ALA A 141 -5.41 -4.83 28.89
CA ALA A 141 -6.67 -4.62 29.62
C ALA A 141 -7.77 -5.66 29.27
N TYR A 142 -7.55 -6.44 28.22
CA TYR A 142 -8.44 -7.49 27.71
C TYR A 142 -7.60 -8.65 27.18
N PRO A 143 -8.10 -9.90 27.24
CA PRO A 143 -7.42 -11.04 26.62
C PRO A 143 -7.48 -10.89 25.10
N LEU A 144 -6.33 -11.04 24.44
CA LEU A 144 -6.22 -10.98 22.98
C LEU A 144 -5.44 -12.18 22.47
N PHE A 145 -6.00 -12.92 21.52
CA PHE A 145 -5.21 -13.90 20.76
C PHE A 145 -4.44 -13.19 19.63
N PRO A 146 -3.14 -13.49 19.44
CA PRO A 146 -2.32 -12.88 18.41
C PRO A 146 -2.89 -13.03 17.00
N ASN A 147 -3.22 -11.92 16.35
CA ASN A 147 -3.77 -11.87 15.00
C ASN A 147 -2.82 -11.25 13.96
N HIS A 148 -1.63 -10.84 14.40
CA HIS A 148 -0.61 -10.23 13.55
C HIS A 148 0.25 -11.30 12.88
N LEU A 149 0.46 -11.18 11.58
CA LEU A 149 1.34 -12.05 10.81
C LEU A 149 2.83 -11.82 11.14
N PRO A 150 3.72 -12.79 10.93
CA PRO A 150 5.09 -12.73 11.41
C PRO A 150 5.87 -11.49 10.97
N LEU A 151 5.77 -11.06 9.71
CA LEU A 151 6.53 -9.89 9.23
C LEU A 151 5.94 -8.55 9.66
N GLN A 152 4.89 -8.55 10.46
CA GLN A 152 4.44 -7.35 11.15
C GLN A 152 5.23 -7.07 12.43
N TRP A 153 5.81 -8.10 13.07
CA TRP A 153 6.54 -7.98 14.33
C TRP A 153 8.01 -8.47 14.26
N LEU A 154 8.34 -9.50 13.47
CA LEU A 154 9.72 -10.02 13.33
C LEU A 154 10.77 -8.95 12.98
N PRO A 155 10.48 -7.96 12.13
CA PRO A 155 11.44 -6.90 11.79
C PRO A 155 11.87 -6.05 12.99
N TYR A 156 11.18 -6.13 14.13
CA TYR A 156 11.53 -5.40 15.34
C TYR A 156 12.46 -6.17 16.28
N VAL A 157 12.73 -7.44 16.02
CA VAL A 157 13.68 -8.24 16.82
C VAL A 157 15.06 -7.57 16.90
N PRO A 158 15.66 -7.06 15.80
CA PRO A 158 16.91 -6.31 15.88
C PRO A 158 16.79 -4.99 16.65
N ALA A 159 15.67 -4.26 16.48
CA ALA A 159 15.42 -3.01 17.20
C ALA A 159 15.38 -3.24 18.71
N ASP A 160 14.65 -4.26 19.14
CA ASP A 160 14.54 -4.66 20.53
C ASP A 160 15.90 -5.08 21.11
N ALA A 161 16.68 -5.87 20.35
CA ALA A 161 18.01 -6.30 20.75
C ALA A 161 19.01 -5.11 20.94
N LEU A 162 18.81 -4.05 20.17
CA LEU A 162 19.63 -2.83 20.22
C LEU A 162 19.07 -1.75 21.16
N GLY A 163 17.90 -1.97 21.79
CA GLY A 163 17.21 -0.98 22.61
C GLY A 163 16.70 0.24 21.84
N ILE A 164 16.43 0.07 20.54
CA ILE A 164 15.89 1.12 19.67
C ILE A 164 14.37 1.12 19.74
N ASP A 165 13.77 2.29 19.93
CA ASP A 165 12.31 2.46 19.87
C ASP A 165 11.79 2.01 18.48
N TYR A 166 10.77 1.16 18.48
CA TYR A 166 10.19 0.54 17.28
C TYR A 166 9.69 1.58 16.26
N ARG A 167 9.27 2.76 16.70
CA ARG A 167 8.78 3.85 15.83
C ARG A 167 9.92 4.45 15.01
N TRP A 168 11.10 4.64 15.62
CA TRP A 168 12.31 5.09 14.91
C TRP A 168 12.80 4.03 13.95
N TRP A 169 12.76 2.76 14.36
CA TRP A 169 13.12 1.65 13.51
C TRP A 169 12.21 1.55 12.28
N ALA A 170 10.88 1.60 12.48
CA ALA A 170 9.89 1.59 11.42
C ALA A 170 10.08 2.73 10.42
N MET A 171 10.29 3.96 10.92
CA MET A 171 10.54 5.12 10.08
C MET A 171 11.88 4.99 9.32
N GLY A 172 12.92 4.47 9.98
CA GLY A 172 14.22 4.17 9.35
C GLY A 172 14.07 3.17 8.19
N LEU A 173 13.31 2.09 8.37
CA LEU A 173 13.03 1.13 7.29
C LEU A 173 12.30 1.79 6.12
N LEU A 174 11.30 2.62 6.38
CA LEU A 174 10.57 3.34 5.33
C LEU A 174 11.49 4.28 4.54
N LEU A 175 12.26 5.10 5.24
CA LEU A 175 13.14 6.09 4.61
C LEU A 175 14.28 5.42 3.82
N LEU A 176 14.98 4.46 4.43
CA LEU A 176 16.16 3.86 3.81
C LEU A 176 15.80 2.83 2.73
N LEU A 177 14.87 1.92 3.00
CA LEU A 177 14.55 0.85 2.08
C LEU A 177 13.38 1.25 1.15
N GLY A 178 12.25 1.69 1.69
CA GLY A 178 11.08 2.03 0.89
C GLY A 178 11.33 3.22 -0.04
N PHE A 179 11.75 4.34 0.52
CA PHE A 179 12.03 5.55 -0.28
C PHE A 179 13.37 5.45 -1.01
N GLY A 180 14.35 4.72 -0.48
CA GLY A 180 15.57 4.39 -1.21
C GLY A 180 15.28 3.64 -2.51
N ALA A 181 14.40 2.62 -2.47
CA ALA A 181 13.97 1.89 -3.65
C ALA A 181 13.18 2.79 -4.64
N TYR A 182 12.32 3.68 -4.13
CA TYR A 182 11.63 4.67 -4.94
C TYR A 182 12.62 5.60 -5.65
N GLN A 183 13.57 6.19 -4.92
CA GLN A 183 14.59 7.09 -5.46
C GLN A 183 15.47 6.40 -6.51
N TRP A 184 15.83 5.14 -6.27
CA TRP A 184 16.59 4.34 -7.22
C TRP A 184 15.83 4.13 -8.53
N GLN A 185 14.53 3.82 -8.48
CA GLN A 185 13.71 3.68 -9.68
C GLN A 185 13.51 5.03 -10.38
N LEU A 186 13.28 6.11 -9.63
CA LEU A 186 13.08 7.45 -10.16
C LEU A 186 14.34 7.97 -10.87
N ALA A 187 15.53 7.78 -10.28
CA ALA A 187 16.79 8.23 -10.87
C ALA A 187 17.08 7.61 -12.25
N ARG A 188 16.49 6.45 -12.51
CA ARG A 188 16.59 5.74 -13.80
C ARG A 188 15.57 6.15 -14.85
N GLN A 189 14.58 6.99 -14.48
CA GLN A 189 13.57 7.45 -15.43
C GLN A 189 14.15 8.53 -16.36
N PRO A 190 13.81 8.51 -17.67
CA PRO A 190 14.23 9.53 -18.64
C PRO A 190 13.36 10.80 -18.52
N ILE A 191 13.46 11.51 -17.41
CA ILE A 191 12.67 12.71 -17.08
C ILE A 191 13.56 13.96 -17.00
N SER A 192 12.98 15.17 -16.94
CA SER A 192 13.74 16.40 -16.73
C SER A 192 14.26 16.51 -15.29
N TRP A 193 15.24 17.37 -15.04
CA TRP A 193 15.75 17.60 -13.69
C TRP A 193 14.71 18.24 -12.76
N LEU A 194 13.89 19.15 -13.28
CA LEU A 194 12.78 19.74 -12.51
C LEU A 194 11.76 18.69 -12.10
N GLU A 195 11.32 17.86 -13.04
CA GLU A 195 10.40 16.75 -12.77
C GLU A 195 10.99 15.75 -11.78
N PHE A 196 12.28 15.42 -11.94
CA PHE A 196 13.00 14.57 -11.02
C PHE A 196 12.99 15.14 -9.58
N GLY A 197 13.33 16.43 -9.41
CA GLY A 197 13.32 17.09 -8.10
C GLY A 197 11.96 17.09 -7.44
N LEU A 198 10.89 17.44 -8.18
CA LEU A 198 9.52 17.44 -7.68
C LEU A 198 9.09 16.02 -7.22
N LYS A 199 9.35 15.01 -8.05
CA LYS A 199 8.99 13.62 -7.72
C LYS A 199 9.86 13.06 -6.58
N ALA A 200 11.14 13.42 -6.53
CA ALA A 200 12.05 12.92 -5.50
C ALA A 200 11.66 13.39 -4.08
N LEU A 201 11.16 14.60 -3.93
CA LEU A 201 10.70 15.14 -2.64
C LEU A 201 9.29 14.67 -2.25
N LEU A 202 8.52 14.15 -3.20
CA LEU A 202 7.11 13.82 -2.99
C LEU A 202 6.87 12.85 -1.83
N PRO A 203 7.54 11.68 -1.70
CA PRO A 203 7.26 10.74 -0.63
C PRO A 203 7.51 11.33 0.76
N THR A 204 8.60 12.08 0.93
CA THR A 204 8.95 12.72 2.20
C THR A 204 7.97 13.84 2.56
N TYR A 205 7.54 14.64 1.57
CA TYR A 205 6.51 15.66 1.76
C TYR A 205 5.19 15.04 2.25
N LEU A 206 4.76 13.92 1.66
CA LEU A 206 3.53 13.23 2.09
C LEU A 206 3.62 12.75 3.54
N VAL A 207 4.75 12.14 3.94
CA VAL A 207 4.96 11.73 5.34
C VAL A 207 4.89 12.92 6.29
N VAL A 208 5.57 14.02 5.96
CA VAL A 208 5.57 15.25 6.79
C VAL A 208 4.14 15.78 6.96
N ARG A 209 3.38 15.88 5.86
CA ARG A 209 1.99 16.36 5.92
C ARG A 209 1.09 15.46 6.77
N LEU A 210 1.23 14.13 6.63
CA LEU A 210 0.48 13.17 7.44
C LEU A 210 0.79 13.32 8.94
N ILE A 211 2.08 13.46 9.31
CA ILE A 211 2.47 13.65 10.71
C ILE A 211 1.98 14.99 11.26
N GLN A 212 2.08 16.07 10.47
CA GLN A 212 1.64 17.40 10.89
C GLN A 212 0.13 17.47 11.12
N SER A 213 -0.66 16.81 10.26
CA SER A 213 -2.11 16.76 10.39
C SER A 213 -2.58 15.81 11.52
N ASN A 214 -1.91 14.66 11.65
CA ASN A 214 -2.20 13.67 12.68
C ASN A 214 -0.91 13.03 13.21
N PRO A 215 -0.31 13.59 14.28
CA PRO A 215 0.89 13.05 14.89
C PRO A 215 0.76 11.59 15.33
N ASP A 216 -0.45 11.14 15.69
CA ASP A 216 -0.72 9.79 16.16
C ASP A 216 -0.52 8.72 15.08
N ILE A 217 -0.64 9.10 13.81
CA ILE A 217 -0.61 8.16 12.67
C ILE A 217 0.65 7.28 12.66
N TYR A 218 1.81 7.83 13.07
CA TYR A 218 3.08 7.11 13.13
C TYR A 218 3.72 7.14 14.53
N ALA A 219 3.20 7.92 15.48
CA ALA A 219 3.69 7.91 16.85
C ALA A 219 3.05 6.81 17.70
N LEU A 220 1.87 6.31 17.31
CA LEU A 220 1.16 5.25 18.03
C LEU A 220 1.13 3.93 17.24
N THR A 221 1.76 3.86 16.06
CA THR A 221 1.75 2.67 15.22
C THR A 221 3.14 2.35 14.66
N CYS A 222 3.27 1.18 14.07
CA CYS A 222 4.43 0.75 13.30
C CYS A 222 4.14 0.69 11.78
N GLU A 223 3.16 1.48 11.33
CA GLU A 223 2.70 1.51 9.94
C GLU A 223 3.79 1.84 8.90
N PRO A 224 4.81 2.68 9.20
CA PRO A 224 5.89 2.92 8.25
C PRO A 224 6.59 1.66 7.74
N THR A 225 6.67 0.59 8.55
CA THR A 225 7.22 -0.71 8.10
C THR A 225 6.35 -1.34 7.01
N ILE A 226 5.03 -1.29 7.15
CA ILE A 226 4.10 -1.85 6.17
C ILE A 226 4.15 -1.04 4.87
N ILE A 227 4.14 0.29 4.99
CA ILE A 227 4.31 1.20 3.83
C ILE A 227 5.63 0.90 3.11
N CYS A 228 6.73 0.67 3.85
CA CYS A 228 8.02 0.26 3.29
C CYS A 228 7.88 -0.98 2.41
N TYR A 229 7.21 -2.04 2.89
CA TYR A 229 7.03 -3.27 2.12
C TYR A 229 6.27 -3.06 0.82
N TYR A 230 5.22 -2.26 0.85
CA TYR A 230 4.46 -1.92 -0.36
C TYR A 230 5.22 -0.99 -1.31
N CYS A 231 6.08 -0.10 -0.79
CA CYS A 231 7.02 0.66 -1.63
C CYS A 231 8.04 -0.27 -2.31
N LEU A 232 8.57 -1.26 -1.60
CA LEU A 232 9.45 -2.28 -2.16
C LEU A 232 8.73 -3.13 -3.21
N LEU A 233 7.46 -3.50 -2.98
CA LEU A 233 6.64 -4.21 -3.95
C LEU A 233 6.44 -3.37 -5.21
N ALA A 234 6.01 -2.12 -5.07
CA ALA A 234 5.82 -1.21 -6.21
C ALA A 234 7.13 -0.97 -6.98
N ALA A 235 8.25 -0.79 -6.28
CA ALA A 235 9.58 -0.68 -6.90
C ALA A 235 10.00 -1.96 -7.63
N SER A 236 9.68 -3.15 -7.08
CA SER A 236 10.00 -4.43 -7.69
C SER A 236 9.21 -4.69 -8.98
N VAL A 237 7.98 -4.19 -9.07
CA VAL A 237 7.16 -4.22 -10.29
C VAL A 237 7.86 -3.49 -11.45
N LEU A 238 8.57 -2.40 -11.14
CA LEU A 238 9.34 -1.64 -12.15
C LEU A 238 10.65 -2.34 -12.57
N GLY A 239 11.12 -3.30 -11.75
CA GLY A 239 12.29 -4.11 -12.01
C GLY A 239 11.97 -5.42 -12.74
N ARG A 240 13.04 -6.21 -13.01
CA ARG A 240 12.94 -7.55 -13.63
C ARG A 240 13.50 -8.68 -12.75
N SER A 241 13.86 -8.39 -11.51
CA SER A 241 14.42 -9.39 -10.60
C SER A 241 13.33 -10.23 -9.98
N ALA A 242 13.26 -11.51 -10.30
CA ALA A 242 12.32 -12.45 -9.71
C ALA A 242 12.49 -12.55 -8.19
N LEU A 243 13.75 -12.51 -7.71
CA LEU A 243 14.04 -12.56 -6.28
C LEU A 243 13.46 -11.33 -5.54
N LEU A 244 13.66 -10.11 -6.07
CA LEU A 244 13.11 -8.90 -5.44
C LEU A 244 11.59 -8.88 -5.47
N GLN A 245 10.97 -9.35 -6.57
CA GLN A 245 9.51 -9.46 -6.66
C GLN A 245 8.96 -10.46 -5.65
N ALA A 246 9.56 -11.65 -5.55
CA ALA A 246 9.15 -12.66 -4.59
C ALA A 246 9.36 -12.21 -3.14
N THR A 247 10.52 -11.62 -2.82
CA THR A 247 10.79 -11.07 -1.48
C THR A 247 9.77 -10.01 -1.11
N ALA A 248 9.48 -9.05 -1.98
CA ALA A 248 8.51 -8.00 -1.71
C ALA A 248 7.07 -8.57 -1.55
N LEU A 249 6.71 -9.60 -2.32
CA LEU A 249 5.43 -10.32 -2.13
C LEU A 249 5.37 -11.01 -0.76
N VAL A 250 6.44 -11.69 -0.34
CA VAL A 250 6.50 -12.32 1.00
C VAL A 250 6.37 -11.28 2.10
N LEU A 251 7.08 -10.14 1.99
CA LEU A 251 7.00 -9.04 2.95
C LEU A 251 5.55 -8.53 3.09
N CYS A 252 4.86 -8.31 1.98
CA CYS A 252 3.47 -7.85 2.01
C CYS A 252 2.52 -8.94 2.51
N LEU A 253 2.59 -10.17 1.98
CA LEU A 253 1.70 -11.28 2.36
C LEU A 253 1.82 -11.66 3.82
N MET A 254 3.06 -11.67 4.36
CA MET A 254 3.32 -12.07 5.73
C MET A 254 3.24 -10.91 6.72
N SER A 255 2.90 -9.72 6.27
CA SER A 255 2.54 -8.58 7.11
C SER A 255 1.02 -8.36 7.20
N ARG A 256 0.31 -8.49 6.08
CA ARG A 256 -1.16 -8.31 6.00
C ARG A 256 -1.76 -9.08 4.83
N TYR A 257 -3.01 -9.53 4.97
CA TYR A 257 -3.75 -10.19 3.90
C TYR A 257 -4.15 -9.25 2.74
N SER A 258 -3.85 -7.96 2.85
CA SER A 258 -4.33 -6.91 1.94
C SER A 258 -3.76 -6.96 0.51
N VAL A 259 -2.90 -7.93 0.16
CA VAL A 259 -2.38 -8.06 -1.21
C VAL A 259 -2.84 -9.35 -1.91
N VAL A 260 -3.52 -10.24 -1.16
CA VAL A 260 -3.82 -11.62 -1.59
C VAL A 260 -4.50 -11.70 -2.95
N PHE A 261 -5.57 -10.94 -3.20
CA PHE A 261 -6.30 -11.03 -4.47
C PHE A 261 -5.56 -10.40 -5.66
N TRP A 262 -4.63 -9.48 -5.40
CA TRP A 262 -3.82 -8.88 -6.46
C TRP A 262 -2.71 -9.82 -6.95
N VAL A 263 -2.19 -10.72 -6.11
CA VAL A 263 -1.07 -11.62 -6.46
C VAL A 263 -1.35 -12.47 -7.70
N PRO A 264 -2.51 -13.15 -7.85
CA PRO A 264 -2.82 -13.92 -9.05
C PRO A 264 -2.82 -13.06 -10.33
N PHE A 265 -3.35 -11.84 -10.26
CA PHE A 265 -3.32 -10.90 -11.37
C PHE A 265 -1.88 -10.53 -11.74
N PHE A 266 -1.04 -10.22 -10.77
CA PHE A 266 0.36 -9.86 -11.02
C PHE A 266 1.15 -11.04 -11.62
N LEU A 267 0.99 -12.25 -11.10
CA LEU A 267 1.62 -13.45 -11.65
C LEU A 267 1.14 -13.73 -13.07
N TRP A 268 -0.15 -13.52 -13.37
CA TRP A 268 -0.68 -13.64 -14.72
C TRP A 268 -0.06 -12.60 -15.67
N VAL A 269 0.10 -11.35 -15.24
CA VAL A 269 0.79 -10.30 -16.01
C VAL A 269 2.24 -10.69 -16.28
N LEU A 270 2.98 -11.15 -15.27
CA LEU A 270 4.36 -11.62 -15.43
C LEU A 270 4.45 -12.81 -16.41
N TRP A 271 3.51 -13.74 -16.31
CA TRP A 271 3.44 -14.89 -17.23
C TRP A 271 3.31 -14.45 -18.68
N ARG A 272 2.48 -13.45 -18.93
CA ARG A 272 2.17 -12.97 -20.29
C ARG A 272 3.27 -12.07 -20.89
N GLU A 273 3.90 -11.22 -20.08
CA GLU A 273 4.75 -10.13 -20.55
C GLU A 273 6.25 -10.40 -20.34
N VAL A 274 6.61 -11.16 -19.31
CA VAL A 274 8.02 -11.48 -18.99
C VAL A 274 8.34 -12.93 -19.36
N GLY A 275 7.37 -13.82 -19.15
CA GLY A 275 7.45 -15.22 -19.53
C GLY A 275 7.09 -16.19 -18.40
N PRO A 276 6.67 -17.41 -18.77
CA PRO A 276 6.18 -18.41 -17.82
C PRO A 276 7.24 -18.84 -16.80
N LYS A 277 8.50 -18.99 -17.22
CA LYS A 277 9.60 -19.36 -16.31
C LYS A 277 9.79 -18.33 -15.22
N HIS A 278 9.76 -17.03 -15.56
CA HIS A 278 9.91 -15.95 -14.59
C HIS A 278 8.74 -15.94 -13.59
N ALA A 279 7.50 -16.04 -14.08
CA ALA A 279 6.32 -16.06 -13.22
C ALA A 279 6.32 -17.26 -12.26
N LEU A 280 6.72 -18.45 -12.75
CA LEU A 280 6.85 -19.64 -11.90
C LEU A 280 7.94 -19.47 -10.84
N VAL A 281 9.10 -18.92 -11.19
CA VAL A 281 10.16 -18.63 -10.19
C VAL A 281 9.68 -17.67 -9.14
N VAL A 282 8.98 -16.58 -9.51
CA VAL A 282 8.40 -15.64 -8.55
C VAL A 282 7.39 -16.34 -7.65
N ALA A 283 6.47 -17.13 -8.21
CA ALA A 283 5.47 -17.87 -7.44
C ALA A 283 6.10 -18.88 -6.47
N SER A 284 7.08 -19.68 -6.96
CA SER A 284 7.77 -20.68 -6.14
C SER A 284 8.57 -20.05 -5.01
N LEU A 285 9.35 -19.00 -5.27
CA LEU A 285 10.10 -18.28 -4.24
C LEU A 285 9.17 -17.61 -3.23
N THR A 286 8.03 -17.07 -3.68
CA THR A 286 7.01 -16.52 -2.77
C THR A 286 6.43 -17.62 -1.88
N GLY A 287 6.04 -18.77 -2.45
CA GLY A 287 5.54 -19.92 -1.69
C GLY A 287 6.55 -20.44 -0.66
N LEU A 288 7.82 -20.60 -1.07
CA LEU A 288 8.91 -21.01 -0.17
C LEU A 288 9.14 -19.98 0.94
N GLY A 289 9.06 -18.67 0.63
CA GLY A 289 9.16 -17.62 1.63
C GLY A 289 8.01 -17.66 2.65
N VAL A 290 6.78 -17.88 2.21
CA VAL A 290 5.62 -18.06 3.11
C VAL A 290 5.80 -19.28 4.00
N LEU A 291 6.22 -20.41 3.41
CA LEU A 291 6.51 -21.63 4.17
C LEU A 291 7.59 -21.39 5.22
N GLY A 292 8.72 -20.77 4.84
CA GLY A 292 9.86 -20.55 5.73
C GLY A 292 9.61 -19.49 6.82
N VAL A 293 8.77 -18.49 6.58
CA VAL A 293 8.54 -17.39 7.54
C VAL A 293 7.35 -17.64 8.45
N TYR A 294 6.34 -18.38 7.99
CA TYR A 294 5.11 -18.55 8.76
C TYR A 294 4.75 -20.01 9.01
N VAL A 295 4.67 -20.83 7.94
CA VAL A 295 4.14 -22.19 8.09
C VAL A 295 5.07 -23.04 8.95
N VAL A 296 6.36 -23.14 8.62
CA VAL A 296 7.32 -23.97 9.33
C VAL A 296 7.57 -23.47 10.76
N PRO A 297 7.87 -22.18 11.02
CA PRO A 297 8.23 -21.77 12.38
C PRO A 297 7.04 -21.63 13.33
N PHE A 298 5.82 -21.44 12.83
CA PHE A 298 4.67 -21.15 13.69
C PHE A 298 3.48 -22.07 13.42
N LEU A 299 2.95 -22.08 12.20
CA LEU A 299 1.68 -22.75 11.90
C LEU A 299 1.78 -24.26 11.99
N SER A 300 2.95 -24.87 11.67
CA SER A 300 3.16 -26.32 11.76
C SER A 300 3.05 -26.87 13.19
N HIS A 301 3.26 -26.03 14.20
CA HIS A 301 3.13 -26.41 15.61
C HIS A 301 1.68 -26.39 16.10
N ASP A 302 0.87 -25.51 15.52
CA ASP A 302 -0.56 -25.40 15.82
C ASP A 302 -1.32 -24.80 14.65
N TRP A 303 -2.01 -25.65 13.87
CA TRP A 303 -2.81 -25.23 12.73
C TRP A 303 -4.05 -24.40 13.09
N THR A 304 -4.44 -24.40 14.38
CA THR A 304 -5.59 -23.63 14.86
C THR A 304 -5.28 -22.14 15.02
N ILE A 305 -3.99 -21.72 14.97
CA ILE A 305 -3.57 -20.32 15.08
C ILE A 305 -4.36 -19.43 14.11
N PHE A 306 -4.51 -19.88 12.86
CA PHE A 306 -5.20 -19.09 11.83
C PHE A 306 -6.69 -18.93 12.12
N THR A 307 -7.37 -19.99 12.56
CA THR A 307 -8.80 -19.94 12.87
C THR A 307 -9.08 -19.17 14.16
N HIS A 308 -8.21 -19.29 15.16
CA HIS A 308 -8.30 -18.48 16.38
C HIS A 308 -8.09 -16.98 16.07
N ALA A 309 -7.09 -16.63 15.26
CA ALA A 309 -6.85 -15.24 14.87
C ALA A 309 -8.05 -14.63 14.12
N LEU A 310 -8.72 -15.41 13.27
CA LEU A 310 -9.94 -14.94 12.59
C LEU A 310 -11.11 -14.77 13.55
N ALA A 311 -11.28 -15.67 14.53
CA ALA A 311 -12.31 -15.56 15.54
C ALA A 311 -12.11 -14.32 16.42
N GLU A 312 -10.87 -14.08 16.87
CA GLU A 312 -10.51 -12.87 17.63
C GLU A 312 -10.74 -11.58 16.84
N TYR A 313 -10.39 -11.57 15.55
CA TYR A 313 -10.68 -10.40 14.70
C TYR A 313 -12.18 -10.12 14.61
N ARG A 314 -13.02 -11.17 14.58
CA ARG A 314 -14.48 -11.01 14.62
C ARG A 314 -14.95 -10.43 15.96
N ILE A 315 -14.41 -10.92 17.08
CA ILE A 315 -14.74 -10.43 18.44
C ILE A 315 -14.33 -8.94 18.56
N ALA A 316 -13.11 -8.60 18.14
CA ALA A 316 -12.64 -7.22 18.10
C ALA A 316 -13.54 -6.33 17.25
N THR A 317 -13.95 -6.82 16.06
CA THR A 317 -14.87 -6.09 15.19
C THR A 317 -16.20 -5.81 15.87
N LEU A 318 -16.80 -6.80 16.52
CA LEU A 318 -18.07 -6.64 17.26
C LEU A 318 -17.92 -5.64 18.41
N GLY A 319 -16.81 -5.69 19.15
CA GLY A 319 -16.47 -4.73 20.20
C GLY A 319 -16.39 -3.29 19.67
N GLU A 320 -15.71 -3.09 18.55
CA GLU A 320 -15.57 -1.78 17.91
C GLU A 320 -16.90 -1.23 17.34
N TRP A 321 -17.78 -2.11 16.87
CA TRP A 321 -19.10 -1.71 16.34
C TRP A 321 -20.13 -1.46 17.44
N GLY A 322 -20.01 -2.11 18.60
CA GLY A 322 -21.01 -2.08 19.66
C GLY A 322 -20.59 -1.32 20.93
N GLY A 323 -19.29 -1.14 21.18
CA GLY A 323 -18.78 -0.79 22.51
C GLY A 323 -18.03 0.54 22.66
N HIS A 324 -17.39 1.04 21.62
CA HIS A 324 -16.54 2.24 21.70
C HIS A 324 -17.27 3.47 21.16
N ALA A 325 -18.31 3.92 21.87
CA ALA A 325 -19.06 5.12 21.50
C ALA A 325 -18.29 6.40 21.90
N GLY A 326 -18.16 7.33 20.96
CA GLY A 326 -17.69 8.68 21.22
C GLY A 326 -18.75 9.55 21.93
N GLU A 327 -18.45 10.81 22.13
CA GLU A 327 -19.35 11.79 22.76
C GLU A 327 -20.73 11.88 22.07
N ASN A 328 -20.78 11.59 20.77
CA ASN A 328 -22.00 11.57 19.97
C ASN A 328 -22.76 10.21 19.99
N GLY A 329 -22.31 9.24 20.80
CA GLY A 329 -22.90 7.90 20.86
C GLY A 329 -22.59 7.00 19.68
N LEU A 330 -21.72 7.41 18.74
CA LEU A 330 -21.34 6.66 17.54
C LEU A 330 -19.98 5.96 17.71
N PRO A 331 -19.75 4.78 17.12
CA PRO A 331 -18.48 4.08 17.20
C PRO A 331 -17.31 4.91 16.66
N VAL A 332 -16.34 5.24 17.53
CA VAL A 332 -15.23 6.17 17.23
C VAL A 332 -14.43 5.75 16.01
N HIS A 333 -14.03 4.48 15.93
CA HIS A 333 -13.13 4.02 14.87
C HIS A 333 -13.85 3.85 13.51
N LEU A 334 -15.16 3.64 13.51
CA LEU A 334 -15.94 3.61 12.27
C LEU A 334 -16.14 5.02 11.69
N PHE A 335 -16.45 5.98 12.55
CA PHE A 335 -16.76 7.36 12.15
C PHE A 335 -15.53 8.28 12.15
N GLY A 336 -14.45 7.90 12.83
CA GLY A 336 -13.14 8.56 12.77
C GLY A 336 -12.22 8.04 11.68
N GLY A 337 -12.57 6.94 11.00
CA GLY A 337 -11.77 6.31 9.97
C GLY A 337 -12.04 6.82 8.55
N THR A 338 -11.43 6.16 7.57
CA THR A 338 -11.50 6.50 6.13
C THR A 338 -12.11 5.39 5.28
N GLY A 339 -12.89 4.50 5.89
CA GLY A 339 -13.63 3.44 5.18
C GLY A 339 -15.14 3.65 5.20
N VAL A 340 -15.85 2.85 4.41
CA VAL A 340 -17.32 2.90 4.29
C VAL A 340 -18.05 2.09 5.37
N ALA A 341 -17.37 1.58 6.40
CA ALA A 341 -18.01 0.87 7.50
C ALA A 341 -19.11 1.72 8.18
N SER A 342 -18.89 3.04 8.28
CA SER A 342 -19.89 4.01 8.76
C SER A 342 -21.20 4.00 7.95
N TRP A 343 -21.15 3.76 6.64
CA TRP A 343 -22.34 3.60 5.79
C TRP A 343 -23.12 2.34 6.14
N PHE A 344 -22.43 1.21 6.29
CA PHE A 344 -23.05 -0.06 6.67
C PHE A 344 -23.61 0.00 8.09
N TYR A 345 -22.93 0.73 9.00
CA TYR A 345 -23.45 0.98 10.33
C TYR A 345 -24.74 1.80 10.30
N THR A 346 -24.79 2.85 9.49
CA THR A 346 -25.92 3.80 9.44
C THR A 346 -27.11 3.25 8.66
N TYR A 347 -26.88 2.62 7.51
CA TYR A 347 -27.91 2.26 6.53
C TYR A 347 -28.08 0.75 6.36
N GLY A 348 -27.31 -0.08 7.05
CA GLY A 348 -27.40 -1.53 6.97
C GLY A 348 -28.61 -2.11 7.73
N PRO A 349 -28.73 -3.46 7.77
CA PRO A 349 -29.74 -4.17 8.54
C PRO A 349 -29.81 -3.76 10.01
N ALA A 350 -30.89 -4.13 10.73
CA ALA A 350 -31.05 -3.75 12.13
C ALA A 350 -29.99 -4.39 13.04
N ASP A 351 -29.64 -5.66 12.80
CA ASP A 351 -28.67 -6.39 13.59
C ASP A 351 -27.23 -6.06 13.19
N ILE A 352 -26.34 -5.87 14.16
CA ILE A 352 -24.94 -5.52 13.96
C ILE A 352 -24.18 -6.65 13.24
N ASN A 353 -24.44 -7.91 13.55
CA ASN A 353 -23.79 -9.04 12.89
C ASN A 353 -24.16 -9.11 11.41
N ASP A 354 -25.42 -8.80 11.08
CA ASP A 354 -25.88 -8.75 9.68
C ASP A 354 -25.21 -7.60 8.93
N ARG A 355 -25.05 -6.42 9.54
CA ARG A 355 -24.32 -5.28 8.95
C ARG A 355 -22.88 -5.65 8.64
N ILE A 356 -22.18 -6.26 9.60
CA ILE A 356 -20.79 -6.71 9.44
C ILE A 356 -20.73 -7.78 8.34
N THR A 357 -21.66 -8.74 8.31
CA THR A 357 -21.71 -9.80 7.29
C THR A 357 -21.93 -9.24 5.90
N VAL A 358 -22.83 -8.27 5.73
CA VAL A 358 -23.06 -7.58 4.45
C VAL A 358 -21.80 -6.82 4.02
N LEU A 359 -21.14 -6.10 4.93
CA LEU A 359 -19.87 -5.43 4.65
C LEU A 359 -18.78 -6.41 4.22
N GLN A 360 -18.62 -7.54 4.91
CA GLN A 360 -17.64 -8.59 4.57
C GLN A 360 -17.87 -9.16 3.16
N ARG A 361 -19.11 -9.48 2.83
CA ARG A 361 -19.49 -9.97 1.50
C ARG A 361 -19.20 -8.92 0.43
N THR A 362 -19.58 -7.67 0.69
CA THR A 362 -19.30 -6.55 -0.22
C THR A 362 -17.80 -6.34 -0.40
N HIS A 363 -17.02 -6.40 0.68
CA HIS A 363 -15.55 -6.31 0.64
C HIS A 363 -14.95 -7.40 -0.26
N LEU A 364 -15.37 -8.66 -0.08
CA LEU A 364 -14.89 -9.78 -0.89
C LEU A 364 -15.23 -9.59 -2.37
N LEU A 365 -16.50 -9.28 -2.67
CA LEU A 365 -16.97 -9.10 -4.05
C LEU A 365 -16.34 -7.88 -4.73
N ALA A 366 -16.23 -6.75 -4.02
CA ALA A 366 -15.60 -5.55 -4.55
C ALA A 366 -14.10 -5.77 -4.81
N SER A 367 -13.39 -6.42 -3.88
CA SER A 367 -11.96 -6.74 -4.03
C SER A 367 -11.70 -7.69 -5.19
N ALA A 368 -12.47 -8.76 -5.33
CA ALA A 368 -12.37 -9.67 -6.47
C ALA A 368 -12.79 -8.97 -7.78
N GLY A 369 -13.90 -8.22 -7.74
CA GLY A 369 -14.43 -7.52 -8.91
C GLY A 369 -13.47 -6.49 -9.49
N VAL A 370 -12.81 -5.69 -8.66
CA VAL A 370 -11.82 -4.70 -9.13
C VAL A 370 -10.61 -5.37 -9.78
N VAL A 371 -10.14 -6.50 -9.23
CA VAL A 371 -9.03 -7.25 -9.83
C VAL A 371 -9.42 -7.83 -11.19
N VAL A 372 -10.61 -8.42 -11.29
CA VAL A 372 -11.15 -8.93 -12.58
C VAL A 372 -11.34 -7.79 -13.58
N LEU A 373 -11.88 -6.64 -13.16
CA LEU A 373 -12.04 -5.46 -14.02
C LEU A 373 -10.68 -4.97 -14.55
N VAL A 374 -9.69 -4.83 -13.68
CA VAL A 374 -8.33 -4.39 -14.08
C VAL A 374 -7.69 -5.41 -15.02
N ALA A 375 -7.83 -6.71 -14.75
CA ALA A 375 -7.33 -7.78 -15.63
C ALA A 375 -7.98 -7.72 -17.01
N TRP A 376 -9.30 -7.51 -17.07
CA TRP A 376 -10.04 -7.35 -18.31
C TRP A 376 -9.62 -6.10 -19.09
N LEU A 377 -9.52 -4.94 -18.42
CA LEU A 377 -9.05 -3.69 -19.03
C LEU A 377 -7.63 -3.84 -19.57
N TYR A 378 -6.73 -4.44 -18.79
CA TYR A 378 -5.38 -4.70 -19.25
C TYR A 378 -5.35 -5.63 -20.46
N TYR A 379 -6.12 -6.73 -20.44
CA TYR A 379 -6.22 -7.63 -21.60
C TYR A 379 -6.66 -6.90 -22.87
N ARG A 380 -7.59 -5.96 -22.77
CA ARG A 380 -8.08 -5.12 -23.88
C ARG A 380 -7.05 -4.11 -24.37
N LEU A 381 -6.29 -3.51 -23.45
CA LEU A 381 -5.40 -2.37 -23.71
C LEU A 381 -3.92 -2.76 -23.76
N ARG A 382 -3.56 -4.02 -23.61
CA ARG A 382 -2.17 -4.49 -23.45
C ARG A 382 -1.23 -4.09 -24.58
N ALA A 383 -1.72 -3.91 -25.79
CA ALA A 383 -0.91 -3.46 -26.93
C ALA A 383 -0.47 -1.99 -26.81
N GLN A 384 -1.12 -1.20 -25.93
CA GLN A 384 -0.90 0.23 -25.79
C GLN A 384 -0.46 0.62 -24.36
N LEU A 385 -0.66 -0.25 -23.39
CA LEU A 385 -0.39 0.02 -21.97
C LEU A 385 0.81 -0.79 -21.48
N ASP A 386 1.78 -0.11 -20.86
CA ASP A 386 2.92 -0.79 -20.20
C ASP A 386 2.40 -1.68 -19.06
N TYR A 387 2.83 -2.93 -19.04
CA TYR A 387 2.39 -3.91 -18.05
C TYR A 387 2.73 -3.51 -16.60
N ARG A 388 3.84 -2.77 -16.39
CA ARG A 388 4.26 -2.28 -15.08
C ARG A 388 3.30 -1.22 -14.56
N LEU A 389 2.87 -0.30 -15.42
CA LEU A 389 1.83 0.66 -15.06
C LEU A 389 0.50 -0.05 -14.78
N ALA A 390 0.12 -1.02 -15.59
CA ALA A 390 -1.10 -1.80 -15.36
C ALA A 390 -1.06 -2.54 -14.02
N ALA A 391 0.09 -3.14 -13.67
CA ALA A 391 0.29 -3.79 -12.38
C ALA A 391 0.19 -2.80 -11.20
N LEU A 392 0.81 -1.61 -11.32
CA LEU A 392 0.72 -0.55 -10.29
C LEU A 392 -0.69 0.02 -10.14
N ILE A 393 -1.40 0.26 -11.25
CA ILE A 393 -2.80 0.70 -11.24
C ILE A 393 -3.68 -0.37 -10.60
N GLY A 394 -3.46 -1.64 -10.97
CA GLY A 394 -4.14 -2.77 -10.36
C GLY A 394 -3.91 -2.85 -8.86
N LEU A 395 -2.66 -2.68 -8.41
CA LEU A 395 -2.31 -2.63 -6.98
C LEU A 395 -3.00 -1.45 -6.29
N LYS A 396 -2.95 -0.25 -6.88
CA LYS A 396 -3.57 0.96 -6.33
C LYS A 396 -5.08 0.81 -6.17
N LEU A 397 -5.79 0.43 -7.23
CA LEU A 397 -7.24 0.28 -7.20
C LEU A 397 -7.69 -0.83 -6.25
N TYR A 398 -6.96 -1.95 -6.27
CA TYR A 398 -7.25 -3.06 -5.37
C TYR A 398 -7.06 -2.66 -3.90
N LEU A 399 -5.93 -2.03 -3.54
CA LEU A 399 -5.70 -1.58 -2.17
C LEU A 399 -6.67 -0.47 -1.74
N ALA A 400 -6.98 0.48 -2.63
CA ALA A 400 -8.00 1.49 -2.35
C ALA A 400 -9.35 0.84 -2.05
N THR A 401 -9.77 -0.16 -2.85
CA THR A 401 -11.00 -0.94 -2.61
C THR A 401 -10.91 -1.70 -1.29
N PHE A 402 -9.82 -2.44 -1.07
CA PHE A 402 -9.63 -3.24 0.14
C PHE A 402 -9.74 -2.40 1.40
N TYR A 403 -9.02 -1.28 1.48
CA TYR A 403 -9.01 -0.42 2.67
C TYR A 403 -10.31 0.40 2.82
N THR A 404 -11.01 0.71 1.74
CA THR A 404 -12.33 1.37 1.80
C THR A 404 -13.37 0.47 2.46
N PHE A 405 -13.35 -0.84 2.23
CA PHE A 405 -14.32 -1.80 2.78
C PHE A 405 -13.85 -2.52 4.05
N LEU A 406 -12.83 -2.03 4.76
CA LEU A 406 -12.43 -2.59 6.04
C LEU A 406 -13.55 -2.47 7.08
N GLN A 407 -13.66 -3.49 7.94
CA GLN A 407 -14.63 -3.52 9.03
C GLN A 407 -14.29 -2.50 10.12
N ILE A 408 -13.00 -2.24 10.35
CA ILE A 408 -12.47 -1.22 11.27
C ILE A 408 -11.49 -0.36 10.45
N PRO A 409 -11.95 0.76 9.89
CA PRO A 409 -11.17 1.51 8.91
C PRO A 409 -10.26 2.56 9.57
N TYR A 410 -9.30 2.13 10.39
CA TYR A 410 -8.32 3.03 10.98
C TYR A 410 -7.61 3.88 9.93
N LEU A 411 -7.45 5.18 10.20
CA LEU A 411 -6.85 6.14 9.29
C LEU A 411 -5.44 5.74 8.81
N TYR A 412 -4.60 5.22 9.71
CA TYR A 412 -3.23 4.85 9.37
C TYR A 412 -3.18 3.72 8.32
N LEU A 413 -4.17 2.83 8.28
CA LEU A 413 -4.22 1.73 7.31
C LEU A 413 -4.38 2.24 5.87
N THR A 414 -5.23 3.24 5.67
CA THR A 414 -5.51 3.81 4.34
C THR A 414 -4.36 4.66 3.81
N SER A 415 -3.51 5.20 4.68
CA SER A 415 -2.33 6.00 4.28
C SER A 415 -1.39 5.24 3.33
N LEU A 416 -1.35 3.91 3.42
CA LEU A 416 -0.60 3.03 2.52
C LEU A 416 -0.94 3.29 1.04
N THR A 417 -2.22 3.48 0.73
CA THR A 417 -2.67 3.64 -0.66
C THR A 417 -2.11 4.90 -1.31
N LEU A 418 -1.87 5.96 -0.53
CA LEU A 418 -1.27 7.22 -0.98
C LEU A 418 0.16 7.00 -1.49
N PHE A 419 0.94 6.11 -0.86
CA PHE A 419 2.31 5.81 -1.30
C PHE A 419 2.35 5.00 -2.59
N ILE A 420 1.34 4.19 -2.89
CA ILE A 420 1.22 3.55 -4.22
C ILE A 420 0.92 4.59 -5.30
N SER A 421 0.14 5.63 -5.00
CA SER A 421 -0.10 6.76 -5.92
C SER A 421 1.18 7.45 -6.35
N VAL A 422 2.18 7.54 -5.47
CA VAL A 422 3.49 8.10 -5.79
C VAL A 422 4.19 7.31 -6.91
N PHE A 423 4.09 5.98 -6.89
CA PHE A 423 4.64 5.13 -7.96
C PHE A 423 3.83 5.23 -9.26
N VAL A 424 2.52 5.41 -9.19
CA VAL A 424 1.70 5.69 -10.37
C VAL A 424 2.12 7.02 -11.00
N VAL A 425 2.26 8.09 -10.20
CA VAL A 425 2.75 9.40 -10.65
C VAL A 425 4.18 9.33 -11.19
N MET A 426 5.04 8.46 -10.65
CA MET A 426 6.38 8.21 -11.21
C MET A 426 6.30 7.77 -12.67
N MET A 427 5.35 6.90 -13.03
CA MET A 427 5.17 6.36 -14.37
C MET A 427 4.54 7.35 -15.36
N VAL A 428 3.96 8.44 -14.87
CA VAL A 428 3.33 9.50 -15.67
C VAL A 428 4.25 10.72 -15.66
N GLY A 429 4.76 11.15 -16.81
CA GLY A 429 5.76 12.22 -16.87
C GLY A 429 5.60 13.16 -18.06
N PHE A 430 6.32 14.27 -18.07
CA PHE A 430 6.27 15.25 -19.16
C PHE A 430 6.78 14.69 -20.50
N ARG A 431 7.61 13.64 -20.47
CA ARG A 431 8.14 12.99 -21.68
C ARG A 431 8.01 11.46 -21.55
N ARG A 432 7.59 10.81 -22.62
CA ARG A 432 7.53 9.36 -22.70
C ARG A 432 8.92 8.79 -22.99
N ALA A 433 9.31 7.72 -22.30
CA ALA A 433 10.39 6.87 -22.76
C ALA A 433 10.01 6.20 -24.11
N PRO A 434 10.95 6.00 -25.02
CA PRO A 434 10.66 5.26 -26.25
C PRO A 434 10.16 3.86 -25.90
N ALA A 435 9.21 3.37 -26.69
CA ALA A 435 8.83 1.98 -26.65
C ALA A 435 10.11 1.16 -26.92
N VAL A 436 10.44 0.23 -26.03
CA VAL A 436 11.49 -0.76 -26.30
C VAL A 436 10.96 -1.55 -27.47
N GLU A 437 11.57 -1.40 -28.66
CA GLU A 437 11.28 -2.29 -29.79
C GLU A 437 11.47 -3.73 -29.30
N PRO A 438 10.51 -4.63 -29.57
CA PRO A 438 10.73 -6.03 -29.30
C PRO A 438 12.00 -6.41 -30.08
N VAL A 439 13.01 -6.87 -29.37
CA VAL A 439 14.18 -7.50 -30.02
C VAL A 439 13.62 -8.70 -30.75
N VAL A 440 13.40 -8.52 -32.05
CA VAL A 440 13.14 -9.63 -32.95
C VAL A 440 14.46 -10.40 -32.95
N THR A 441 14.55 -11.40 -32.09
CA THR A 441 15.55 -12.44 -32.20
C THR A 441 15.24 -13.18 -33.51
N ALA A 442 15.91 -12.75 -34.59
CA ALA A 442 16.05 -13.59 -35.75
C ALA A 442 16.74 -14.89 -35.28
N LEU A 443 16.00 -15.99 -35.40
CA LEU A 443 16.52 -17.35 -35.34
C LEU A 443 17.36 -17.64 -36.55
#